data_b8490d035d5291df97a351771aba58f7
#
_entry.id   b8490d035d5291df97a351771aba58f7
#
_cell.length_a   1.000
_cell.length_b   1.000
_cell.length_c   1.000
_cell.angle_alpha   90.00
_cell.angle_beta   90.00
_cell.angle_gamma   90.00
#
_symmetry.space_group_name_H-M   'P 1'
#
loop_
_entity.id
_entity.type
_entity.pdbx_description
1 polymer ?
#
loop_
_entity_poly.entity_id
_entity_poly.type
_entity_poly.pdbx_seq_one_letter_code
_entity_poly.pdbx_strand_id
1 'polypeptide(L)'
;MNIIIIDDDKLVSLSLKTILEASGEVNVCAIGNCGEEALSLYPKFKPDILLMDIRMDGMSGLTARKQILETYPDAKILFLTTFSDDEYIVRALRMGAKGYLLKQNFESIL
;
A
#
# COMPACT_ATOMS: atom_id res chain seq x y z
N MET A 1 2.47 14.37 -6.59
CA MET A 1 2.79 13.25 -5.68
C MET A 1 2.53 11.94 -6.40
N ASN A 2 3.51 11.08 -6.44
CA ASN A 2 3.41 9.78 -7.10
C ASN A 2 3.16 8.68 -6.08
N ILE A 3 2.16 7.83 -6.36
CA ILE A 3 1.75 6.76 -5.45
C ILE A 3 1.68 5.45 -6.21
N ILE A 4 2.16 4.36 -5.57
CA ILE A 4 1.92 3.00 -6.04
C ILE A 4 0.89 2.37 -5.10
N ILE A 5 -0.05 1.63 -5.67
CA ILE A 5 -1.05 0.88 -4.92
C ILE A 5 -0.79 -0.62 -5.12
N ILE A 6 -0.67 -1.36 -4.03
CA ILE A 6 -0.51 -2.82 -4.06
C ILE A 6 -1.64 -3.45 -3.26
N ASP A 7 -2.54 -4.11 -3.94
CA ASP A 7 -3.70 -4.77 -3.32
C ASP A 7 -4.17 -5.88 -4.25
N ASP A 8 -4.49 -7.05 -3.71
CA ASP A 8 -4.97 -8.18 -4.52
C ASP A 8 -6.42 -8.03 -4.96
N ASP A 9 -7.14 -7.04 -4.44
CA ASP A 9 -8.50 -6.72 -4.86
C ASP A 9 -8.47 -5.56 -5.86
N LYS A 10 -8.72 -5.88 -7.13
CA LYS A 10 -8.71 -4.88 -8.19
C LYS A 10 -9.74 -3.78 -8.00
N LEU A 11 -10.89 -4.10 -7.41
CA LEU A 11 -11.92 -3.09 -7.17
C LEU A 11 -11.43 -2.05 -6.17
N VAL A 12 -10.75 -2.48 -5.12
CA VAL A 12 -10.15 -1.58 -4.13
C VAL A 12 -9.11 -0.69 -4.82
N SER A 13 -8.21 -1.28 -5.60
CA SER A 13 -7.15 -0.54 -6.29
C SER A 13 -7.71 0.52 -7.23
N LEU A 14 -8.71 0.16 -8.03
CA LEU A 14 -9.32 1.09 -8.99
C LEU A 14 -10.09 2.19 -8.28
N SER A 15 -10.81 1.85 -7.21
CA SER A 15 -11.53 2.84 -6.41
C SER A 15 -10.58 3.84 -5.78
N LEU A 16 -9.49 3.35 -5.18
CA LEU A 16 -8.48 4.23 -4.60
C LEU A 16 -7.84 5.13 -5.65
N LYS A 17 -7.51 4.59 -6.81
CA LYS A 17 -6.95 5.39 -7.88
C LYS A 17 -7.89 6.53 -8.26
N THR A 18 -9.17 6.23 -8.44
CA THR A 18 -10.17 7.23 -8.80
C THR A 18 -10.27 8.32 -7.75
N ILE A 19 -10.35 7.93 -6.47
CA ILE A 19 -10.48 8.88 -5.36
C ILE A 19 -9.23 9.76 -5.25
N LEU A 20 -8.06 9.16 -5.30
CA LEU A 20 -6.80 9.89 -5.11
C LEU A 20 -6.52 10.84 -6.27
N GLU A 21 -6.77 10.40 -7.50
CA GLU A 21 -6.50 11.23 -8.68
C GLU A 21 -7.54 12.34 -8.88
N ALA A 22 -8.70 12.24 -8.24
CA ALA A 22 -9.73 13.26 -8.35
C ALA A 22 -9.28 14.63 -7.86
N SER A 23 -8.34 14.68 -6.91
CA SER A 23 -7.80 15.95 -6.40
C SER A 23 -6.94 16.70 -7.42
N GLY A 24 -6.39 16.00 -8.39
CA GLY A 24 -5.41 16.55 -9.33
C GLY A 24 -4.00 16.67 -8.80
N GLU A 25 -3.79 16.37 -7.52
CA GLU A 25 -2.48 16.48 -6.86
C GLU A 25 -1.75 15.15 -6.76
N VAL A 26 -2.46 14.04 -6.97
CA VAL A 26 -1.94 12.69 -6.83
C VAL A 26 -1.96 11.98 -8.17
N ASN A 27 -0.85 11.32 -8.49
CA ASN A 27 -0.73 10.46 -9.66
C ASN A 27 -0.44 9.04 -9.22
N VAL A 28 -1.34 8.10 -9.56
CA VAL A 28 -1.10 6.68 -9.29
C VAL A 28 -0.28 6.13 -10.45
N CYS A 29 1.03 6.02 -10.24
CA CYS A 29 1.96 5.67 -11.31
C CYS A 29 2.03 4.17 -11.60
N ALA A 30 1.57 3.33 -10.67
CA ALA A 30 1.53 1.88 -10.88
C ALA A 30 0.57 1.23 -9.90
N ILE A 31 0.02 0.08 -10.30
CA ILE A 31 -0.83 -0.76 -9.46
C ILE A 31 -0.29 -2.18 -9.58
N GLY A 32 -0.07 -2.83 -8.43
CA GLY A 32 0.28 -4.24 -8.38
C GLY A 32 -0.72 -5.01 -7.52
N ASN A 33 -0.63 -6.33 -7.54
CA ASN A 33 -1.60 -7.17 -6.84
C ASN A 33 -0.96 -8.16 -5.86
N CYS A 34 0.34 -8.07 -5.62
CA CYS A 34 1.03 -8.95 -4.68
C CYS A 34 2.32 -8.29 -4.15
N GLY A 35 2.87 -8.86 -3.08
CA GLY A 35 4.08 -8.32 -2.47
C GLY A 35 5.28 -8.36 -3.39
N GLU A 36 5.40 -9.40 -4.21
CA GLU A 36 6.49 -9.52 -5.17
C GLU A 36 6.46 -8.38 -6.18
N GLU A 37 5.28 -7.96 -6.62
CA GLU A 37 5.16 -6.83 -7.52
C GLU A 37 5.57 -5.52 -6.85
N ALA A 38 5.30 -5.38 -5.54
CA ALA A 38 5.78 -4.21 -4.80
C ALA A 38 7.30 -4.10 -4.86
N LEU A 39 7.99 -5.23 -4.72
CA LEU A 39 9.45 -5.25 -4.78
C LEU A 39 9.99 -4.87 -6.16
N SER A 40 9.30 -5.24 -7.23
CA SER A 40 9.75 -4.92 -8.59
C SER A 40 9.36 -3.51 -9.02
N LEU A 41 8.20 -3.03 -8.58
CA LEU A 41 7.69 -1.71 -8.98
C LEU A 41 8.35 -0.57 -8.20
N TYR A 42 8.67 -0.77 -6.93
CA TYR A 42 9.22 0.30 -6.10
C TYR A 42 10.51 0.90 -6.69
N PRO A 43 11.54 0.12 -7.01
CA PRO A 43 12.77 0.71 -7.58
C PRO A 43 12.55 1.34 -8.94
N LYS A 44 11.60 0.83 -9.71
CA LYS A 44 11.31 1.34 -11.05
C LYS A 44 10.66 2.72 -11.02
N PHE A 45 9.72 2.93 -10.11
CA PHE A 45 8.95 4.18 -10.05
C PHE A 45 9.36 5.12 -8.91
N LYS A 46 9.97 4.60 -7.85
CA LYS A 46 10.38 5.36 -6.66
C LYS A 46 9.29 6.35 -6.23
N PRO A 47 8.12 5.83 -5.81
CA PRO A 47 6.98 6.70 -5.50
C PRO A 47 7.22 7.51 -4.23
N ASP A 48 6.45 8.57 -4.07
CA ASP A 48 6.45 9.31 -2.81
C ASP A 48 5.84 8.48 -1.68
N ILE A 49 4.80 7.70 -2.00
CA ILE A 49 4.15 6.82 -1.03
C ILE A 49 3.79 5.50 -1.72
N LEU A 50 4.01 4.40 -1.00
CA LEU A 50 3.54 3.08 -1.40
C LEU A 50 2.37 2.70 -0.49
N LEU A 51 1.17 2.55 -1.08
CA LEU A 51 -0.01 2.03 -0.38
C LEU A 51 -0.08 0.53 -0.62
N MET A 52 -0.06 -0.26 0.43
CA MET A 52 0.05 -1.71 0.28
C MET A 52 -0.85 -2.46 1.26
N ASP A 53 -1.61 -3.42 0.74
CA ASP A 53 -2.38 -4.35 1.56
C ASP A 53 -1.42 -5.21 2.39
N ILE A 54 -1.84 -5.56 3.60
CA ILE A 54 -1.06 -6.44 4.48
C ILE A 54 -1.24 -7.89 4.06
N ARG A 55 -2.49 -8.32 3.90
CA ARG A 55 -2.82 -9.72 3.62
C ARG A 55 -3.03 -9.92 2.12
N MET A 56 -2.08 -10.61 1.51
CA MET A 56 -2.12 -10.96 0.10
C MET A 56 -1.62 -12.38 -0.07
N ASP A 57 -2.06 -13.03 -1.15
CA ASP A 57 -1.55 -14.37 -1.48
C ASP A 57 -0.06 -14.27 -1.77
N GLY A 58 0.70 -15.24 -1.27
CA GLY A 58 2.16 -15.24 -1.40
C GLY A 58 2.81 -14.34 -0.36
N MET A 59 3.65 -13.42 -0.80
CA MET A 59 4.36 -12.52 0.11
C MET A 59 3.40 -11.51 0.74
N SER A 60 3.38 -11.42 2.08
CA SER A 60 2.55 -10.43 2.78
C SER A 60 3.12 -9.03 2.62
N GLY A 61 2.26 -8.02 2.85
CA GLY A 61 2.71 -6.64 2.85
C GLY A 61 3.77 -6.35 3.91
N LEU A 62 3.71 -7.04 5.05
CA LEU A 62 4.73 -6.87 6.10
C LEU A 62 6.10 -7.32 5.62
N THR A 63 6.16 -8.46 4.95
CA THR A 63 7.42 -8.99 4.41
C THR A 63 7.95 -8.10 3.28
N ALA A 64 7.07 -7.68 2.37
CA ALA A 64 7.46 -6.78 1.29
C ALA A 64 8.03 -5.45 1.82
N ARG A 65 7.37 -4.87 2.83
CA ARG A 65 7.85 -3.64 3.48
C ARG A 65 9.25 -3.83 4.04
N LYS A 66 9.46 -4.92 4.75
CA LYS A 66 10.78 -5.20 5.35
C LYS A 66 11.86 -5.24 4.28
N GLN A 67 11.61 -5.94 3.18
CA GLN A 67 12.59 -6.07 2.10
C GLN A 67 12.83 -4.74 1.38
N ILE A 68 11.79 -3.95 1.16
CA ILE A 68 11.94 -2.64 0.53
C ILE A 68 12.81 -1.73 1.41
N LEU A 69 12.55 -1.70 2.72
CA LEU A 69 13.28 -0.85 3.64
C LEU A 69 14.74 -1.26 3.81
N GLU A 70 15.08 -2.52 3.57
CA GLU A 70 16.47 -2.95 3.58
C GLU A 70 17.31 -2.25 2.51
N THR A 71 16.72 -1.98 1.35
CA THR A 71 17.38 -1.30 0.24
C THR A 71 17.10 0.20 0.23
N TYR A 72 15.87 0.58 0.60
CA TYR A 72 15.39 1.96 0.57
C TYR A 72 14.89 2.37 1.96
N PRO A 73 15.80 2.70 2.90
CA PRO A 73 15.40 2.97 4.30
C PRO A 73 14.43 4.14 4.47
N ASP A 74 14.40 5.08 3.51
CA ASP A 74 13.53 6.25 3.57
C ASP A 74 12.19 6.04 2.88
N ALA A 75 11.90 4.84 2.42
CA ALA A 75 10.64 4.55 1.75
C ALA A 75 9.46 4.84 2.69
N LYS A 76 8.44 5.52 2.16
CA LYS A 76 7.20 5.81 2.90
C LYS A 76 6.15 4.81 2.49
N ILE A 77 5.78 3.94 3.40
CA ILE A 77 4.84 2.85 3.16
C ILE A 77 3.67 3.00 4.13
N LEU A 78 2.45 3.08 3.57
CA LEU A 78 1.21 3.06 4.33
C LEU A 78 0.49 1.75 4.03
N PHE A 79 0.00 1.09 5.07
CA PHE A 79 -0.75 -0.14 4.89
C PHE A 79 -2.23 0.12 4.68
N LEU A 80 -2.82 -0.67 3.79
CA LEU A 80 -4.27 -0.77 3.62
C LEU A 80 -4.74 -1.99 4.40
N THR A 81 -5.80 -1.85 5.18
CA THR A 81 -6.26 -2.94 6.04
C THR A 81 -7.75 -2.87 6.31
N THR A 82 -8.29 -3.94 6.89
CA THR A 82 -9.69 -4.02 7.33
C THR A 82 -9.74 -4.21 8.83
N PHE A 83 -10.93 -4.07 9.43
CA PHE A 83 -11.09 -4.29 10.88
C PHE A 83 -10.71 -5.70 11.31
N SER A 84 -10.81 -6.68 10.43
CA SER A 84 -10.47 -8.06 10.75
C SER A 84 -8.96 -8.28 10.84
N ASP A 85 -8.15 -7.28 10.52
CA ASP A 85 -6.70 -7.40 10.47
C ASP A 85 -6.00 -6.74 11.68
N ASP A 86 -6.70 -6.61 12.83
CA ASP A 86 -6.16 -5.94 14.02
C ASP A 86 -4.77 -6.45 14.43
N GLU A 87 -4.59 -7.76 14.37
CA GLU A 87 -3.32 -8.39 14.72
C GLU A 87 -2.19 -7.91 13.80
N TYR A 88 -2.50 -7.76 12.52
CA TYR A 88 -1.53 -7.27 11.54
C TYR A 88 -1.24 -5.79 11.73
N ILE A 89 -2.24 -5.01 12.13
CA ILE A 89 -2.06 -3.58 12.42
C ILE A 89 -1.07 -3.42 13.58
N VAL A 90 -1.25 -4.18 14.66
CA VAL A 90 -0.34 -4.12 15.82
C VAL A 90 1.08 -4.47 15.41
N ARG A 91 1.24 -5.53 14.61
CA ARG A 91 2.57 -5.94 14.13
C ARG A 91 3.20 -4.85 13.26
N ALA A 92 2.42 -4.25 12.37
CA ALA A 92 2.90 -3.18 11.49
C ALA A 92 3.40 -1.97 12.30
N LEU A 93 2.64 -1.57 13.33
CA LEU A 93 3.03 -0.47 14.20
C LEU A 93 4.33 -0.78 14.96
N ARG A 94 4.48 -2.01 15.44
CA ARG A 94 5.71 -2.44 16.12
C ARG A 94 6.92 -2.42 15.18
N MET A 95 6.69 -2.63 13.89
CA MET A 95 7.73 -2.57 12.87
C MET A 95 8.05 -1.13 12.46
N GLY A 96 7.37 -0.14 13.02
CA GLY A 96 7.61 1.27 12.71
C GLY A 96 6.95 1.77 11.44
N ALA A 97 5.84 1.16 11.02
CA ALA A 97 5.09 1.62 9.87
C ALA A 97 4.65 3.08 10.07
N LYS A 98 4.72 3.89 9.00
CA LYS A 98 4.36 5.31 9.06
C LYS A 98 2.86 5.54 9.30
N GLY A 99 2.04 4.54 9.05
CA GLY A 99 0.61 4.62 9.27
C GLY A 99 -0.13 3.53 8.52
N TYR A 100 -1.43 3.57 8.59
CA TYR A 100 -2.29 2.66 7.85
C TYR A 100 -3.61 3.35 7.53
N LEU A 101 -4.30 2.83 6.50
CA LEU A 101 -5.61 3.31 6.11
C LEU A 101 -6.57 2.12 6.13
N LEU A 102 -7.80 2.36 6.61
CA LEU A 102 -8.83 1.32 6.63
C LEU A 102 -9.58 1.33 5.30
N LYS A 103 -9.69 0.16 4.66
CA LYS A 103 -10.36 0.03 3.37
C LYS A 103 -11.82 0.49 3.42
N GLN A 104 -12.50 0.28 4.54
CA GLN A 104 -13.88 0.69 4.72
C GLN A 104 -14.10 2.19 4.55
N ASN A 105 -13.09 2.98 4.87
CA ASN A 105 -13.19 4.44 4.77
C ASN A 105 -13.32 4.91 3.32
N PHE A 106 -12.75 4.15 2.39
CA PHE A 106 -12.83 4.48 0.96
C PHE A 106 -14.19 4.14 0.38
N GLU A 107 -14.78 3.05 0.81
CA GLU A 107 -16.10 2.65 0.34
C GLU A 107 -17.16 3.65 0.74
N SER A 108 -17.03 4.28 1.90
CA SER A 108 -17.98 5.29 2.36
C SER A 108 -17.85 6.62 1.63
N ILE A 109 -16.73 6.85 0.96
CA ILE A 109 -16.49 8.08 0.20
C ILE A 109 -17.11 7.97 -1.20
N LEU A 110 -17.18 6.77 -1.73
CA LEU A 110 -17.76 6.51 -3.03
C LEU A 110 -19.28 6.59 -3.00
#